data_fbb9b68ed1241e81cfe1084ee1728965
#
_entry.id   fbb9b68ed1241e81cfe1084ee1728965
#
_cell.length_a   1.000
_cell.length_b   1.000
_cell.length_c   1.000
_cell.angle_alpha   90.00
_cell.angle_beta   90.00
_cell.angle_gamma   90.00
#
_symmetry.space_group_name_H-M   'P 1'
#
loop_
_entity.id
_entity.type
_entity.pdbx_description
1 polymer ?
#
loop_
_entity_poly.entity_id
_entity_poly.type
_entity_poly.pdbx_seq_one_letter_code
_entity_poly.pdbx_strand_id
1 'polypeptide(L)'
;MKKGLVLEGGAMRGLFSAGVMDVLMENNIWPDGVIGVSAGAAFGCNMKSKQPGRAIRYNKKLVNDWRYASLRSLLTTGDYYGGEYAYHYMPRHIDYFDVDTFRENPMEFWAVCTNVGTGKAEYKRLMEVDNNCLEYIRASASMPIAARIVTVEGKKLLDGGIADSIPLRFFQEQGYERNLVVLTQPEGFVKEPISLMPLMRMWLHRH
;
A
#
# COMPACT_ATOMS: atom_id res chain seq x y z
N MET A 1 26.40 2.00 -1.03
CA MET A 1 25.51 1.19 -1.87
C MET A 1 24.16 1.12 -1.18
N LYS A 2 23.16 1.81 -1.74
CA LYS A 2 21.82 1.93 -1.15
C LYS A 2 21.01 0.64 -1.37
N LYS A 3 20.41 0.11 -0.29
CA LYS A 3 19.61 -1.13 -0.32
C LYS A 3 18.12 -0.79 -0.32
N GLY A 4 17.36 -1.36 -1.25
CA GLY A 4 15.93 -1.17 -1.37
C GLY A 4 15.13 -2.43 -1.09
N LEU A 5 13.90 -2.25 -0.59
CA LEU A 5 12.88 -3.29 -0.50
C LEU A 5 11.69 -2.85 -1.36
N VAL A 6 11.35 -3.64 -2.37
CA VAL A 6 10.25 -3.38 -3.29
C VAL A 6 9.14 -4.38 -3.01
N LEU A 7 7.95 -3.88 -2.69
CA LEU A 7 6.80 -4.68 -2.27
C LEU A 7 5.67 -4.57 -3.30
N GLU A 8 5.42 -5.67 -4.02
CA GLU A 8 4.29 -5.77 -4.94
C GLU A 8 2.95 -5.66 -4.20
N GLY A 9 1.93 -5.11 -4.87
CA GLY A 9 0.55 -5.14 -4.42
C GLY A 9 -0.06 -6.54 -4.52
N GLY A 10 -1.25 -6.75 -3.92
CA GLY A 10 -1.91 -8.04 -4.02
C GLY A 10 -3.02 -8.29 -3.00
N ALA A 11 -3.60 -7.24 -2.43
CA ALA A 11 -4.60 -7.35 -1.37
C ALA A 11 -4.13 -8.31 -0.25
N MET A 12 -4.92 -9.33 0.12
CA MET A 12 -4.55 -10.27 1.19
C MET A 12 -3.31 -11.13 0.88
N ARG A 13 -2.90 -11.28 -0.40
CA ARG A 13 -1.63 -11.94 -0.74
C ARG A 13 -0.41 -11.19 -0.19
N GLY A 14 -0.53 -9.88 0.03
CA GLY A 14 0.49 -9.06 0.68
C GLY A 14 0.86 -9.50 2.11
N LEU A 15 0.06 -10.38 2.76
CA LEU A 15 0.46 -10.98 4.03
C LEU A 15 1.72 -11.85 3.91
N PHE A 16 2.01 -12.38 2.72
CA PHE A 16 3.31 -13.01 2.44
C PHE A 16 4.44 -11.98 2.58
N SER A 17 4.27 -10.81 1.96
CA SER A 17 5.26 -9.71 2.08
C SER A 17 5.41 -9.24 3.52
N ALA A 18 4.31 -9.22 4.30
CA ALA A 18 4.38 -8.91 5.73
C ALA A 18 5.23 -9.92 6.50
N GLY A 19 5.05 -11.22 6.25
CA GLY A 19 5.88 -12.27 6.84
C GLY A 19 7.36 -12.15 6.46
N VAL A 20 7.67 -11.82 5.20
CA VAL A 20 9.06 -11.56 4.78
C VAL A 20 9.65 -10.38 5.54
N MET A 21 8.90 -9.27 5.69
CA MET A 21 9.36 -8.11 6.46
C MET A 21 9.58 -8.44 7.94
N ASP A 22 8.71 -9.23 8.54
CA ASP A 22 8.86 -9.68 9.93
C ASP A 22 10.17 -10.46 10.11
N VAL A 23 10.46 -11.41 9.23
CA VAL A 23 11.72 -12.17 9.24
C VAL A 23 12.94 -11.25 9.06
N LEU A 24 12.88 -10.26 8.15
CA LEU A 24 13.96 -9.28 7.98
C LEU A 24 14.19 -8.49 9.28
N MET A 25 13.13 -7.98 9.90
CA MET A 25 13.20 -7.22 11.16
C MET A 25 13.75 -8.06 12.32
N GLU A 26 13.30 -9.31 12.47
CA GLU A 26 13.75 -10.25 13.48
C GLU A 26 15.24 -10.60 13.34
N ASN A 27 15.77 -10.58 12.13
CA ASN A 27 17.18 -10.84 11.84
C ASN A 27 18.02 -9.55 11.71
N ASN A 28 17.47 -8.39 12.10
CA ASN A 28 18.15 -7.09 12.02
C ASN A 28 18.62 -6.73 10.59
N ILE A 29 17.90 -7.15 9.58
CA ILE A 29 18.16 -6.82 8.18
C ILE A 29 17.30 -5.61 7.78
N TRP A 30 17.94 -4.47 7.62
CA TRP A 30 17.26 -3.21 7.34
C TRP A 30 17.64 -2.66 5.97
N PRO A 31 16.67 -2.35 5.10
CA PRO A 31 16.91 -1.59 3.88
C PRO A 31 17.05 -0.09 4.18
N ASP A 32 17.71 0.65 3.28
CA ASP A 32 17.78 2.11 3.35
C ASP A 32 16.46 2.76 2.91
N GLY A 33 15.65 2.02 2.13
CA GLY A 33 14.32 2.45 1.73
C GLY A 33 13.39 1.31 1.36
N VAL A 34 12.11 1.56 1.50
CA VAL A 34 11.01 0.65 1.15
C VAL A 34 10.07 1.37 0.19
N ILE A 35 9.68 0.71 -0.90
CA ILE A 35 8.63 1.16 -1.80
C ILE A 35 7.55 0.11 -1.90
N GLY A 36 6.31 0.51 -1.70
CA GLY A 36 5.17 -0.40 -1.72
C GLY A 36 4.04 0.06 -2.62
N VAL A 37 3.32 -0.90 -3.15
CA VAL A 37 2.14 -0.72 -3.99
C VAL A 37 0.96 -1.40 -3.32
N SER A 38 -0.19 -0.73 -3.18
CA SER A 38 -1.40 -1.33 -2.63
C SER A 38 -1.15 -1.94 -1.23
N ALA A 39 -1.40 -3.24 -1.05
CA ALA A 39 -1.05 -3.96 0.18
C ALA A 39 0.43 -3.81 0.55
N GLY A 40 1.33 -3.74 -0.44
CA GLY A 40 2.75 -3.47 -0.21
C GLY A 40 3.02 -2.12 0.45
N ALA A 41 2.22 -1.08 0.14
CA ALA A 41 2.27 0.20 0.84
C ALA A 41 1.64 0.12 2.24
N ALA A 42 0.43 -0.48 2.33
CA ALA A 42 -0.31 -0.59 3.58
C ALA A 42 0.42 -1.42 4.66
N PHE A 43 1.20 -2.42 4.24
CA PHE A 43 1.98 -3.25 5.16
C PHE A 43 3.42 -2.78 5.29
N GLY A 44 4.00 -2.26 4.21
CA GLY A 44 5.39 -1.79 4.14
C GLY A 44 5.72 -0.65 5.11
N CYS A 45 4.75 0.19 5.46
CA CYS A 45 4.93 1.25 6.45
C CYS A 45 5.37 0.72 7.82
N ASN A 46 5.03 -0.55 8.16
CA ASN A 46 5.44 -1.19 9.42
C ASN A 46 6.94 -1.49 9.47
N MET A 47 7.61 -1.61 8.33
CA MET A 47 9.07 -1.75 8.29
C MET A 47 9.75 -0.46 8.77
N LYS A 48 9.28 0.70 8.31
CA LYS A 48 9.81 2.00 8.73
C LYS A 48 9.46 2.32 10.20
N SER A 49 8.27 1.93 10.68
CA SER A 49 7.89 2.08 12.09
C SER A 49 8.46 0.99 13.01
N LYS A 50 9.26 0.06 12.48
CA LYS A 50 9.89 -1.05 13.23
C LYS A 50 8.89 -1.87 14.06
N GLN A 51 7.75 -2.21 13.47
CA GLN A 51 6.68 -2.94 14.15
C GLN A 51 6.50 -4.36 13.57
N PRO A 52 7.35 -5.35 13.93
CA PRO A 52 7.21 -6.71 13.47
C PRO A 52 5.86 -7.31 13.93
N GLY A 53 5.28 -8.16 13.09
CA GLY A 53 4.01 -8.84 13.35
C GLY A 53 2.77 -7.96 13.27
N ARG A 54 2.90 -6.61 13.21
CA ARG A 54 1.75 -5.70 13.26
C ARG A 54 0.77 -5.94 12.12
N ALA A 55 1.26 -6.04 10.87
CA ALA A 55 0.40 -6.25 9.71
C ALA A 55 -0.42 -7.55 9.84
N ILE A 56 0.21 -8.63 10.25
CA ILE A 56 -0.46 -9.93 10.44
C ILE A 56 -1.44 -9.85 11.63
N ARG A 57 -1.05 -9.22 12.72
CA ARG A 57 -1.84 -9.12 13.96
C ARG A 57 -3.17 -8.40 13.75
N TYR A 58 -3.17 -7.19 13.15
CA TYR A 58 -4.42 -6.48 12.96
C TYR A 58 -5.30 -7.14 11.87
N ASN A 59 -4.73 -7.73 10.83
CA ASN A 59 -5.51 -8.47 9.84
C ASN A 59 -6.22 -9.67 10.48
N LYS A 60 -5.54 -10.47 11.31
CA LYS A 60 -6.15 -11.56 12.06
C LYS A 60 -7.25 -11.08 13.01
N LYS A 61 -7.01 -9.96 13.70
CA LYS A 61 -7.96 -9.38 14.66
C LYS A 61 -9.24 -8.89 13.99
N LEU A 62 -9.11 -8.34 12.77
CA LEU A 62 -10.21 -7.65 12.08
C LEU A 62 -10.86 -8.45 10.95
N VAL A 63 -10.44 -9.70 10.71
CA VAL A 63 -10.95 -10.53 9.60
C VAL A 63 -12.47 -10.68 9.61
N ASN A 64 -13.10 -10.69 10.78
CA ASN A 64 -14.55 -10.80 10.95
C ASN A 64 -15.25 -9.45 11.22
N ASP A 65 -14.52 -8.34 11.21
CA ASP A 65 -15.12 -7.01 11.38
C ASP A 65 -15.54 -6.47 10.02
N TRP A 66 -16.86 -6.37 9.82
CA TRP A 66 -17.42 -5.89 8.55
C TRP A 66 -16.95 -4.47 8.17
N ARG A 67 -16.56 -3.65 9.16
CA ARG A 67 -16.04 -2.28 8.96
C ARG A 67 -14.65 -2.28 8.34
N TYR A 68 -13.88 -3.37 8.57
CA TYR A 68 -12.54 -3.51 8.03
C TYR A 68 -12.54 -3.91 6.56
N ALA A 69 -13.22 -5.02 6.21
CA ALA A 69 -13.28 -5.51 4.83
C ALA A 69 -14.55 -6.34 4.59
N SER A 70 -15.49 -5.84 3.79
CA SER A 70 -16.71 -6.57 3.45
C SER A 70 -17.48 -5.94 2.30
N LEU A 71 -18.40 -6.71 1.70
CA LEU A 71 -19.40 -6.16 0.78
C LEU A 71 -20.32 -5.13 1.47
N ARG A 72 -20.61 -5.31 2.76
CA ARG A 72 -21.36 -4.31 3.54
C ARG A 72 -20.63 -2.99 3.61
N SER A 73 -19.32 -3.01 3.88
CA SER A 73 -18.49 -1.80 3.87
C SER A 73 -18.55 -1.14 2.48
N LEU A 74 -18.37 -1.91 1.40
CA LEU A 74 -18.45 -1.39 0.03
C LEU A 74 -19.78 -0.70 -0.25
N LEU A 75 -20.91 -1.30 0.14
CA LEU A 75 -22.25 -0.76 -0.10
C LEU A 75 -22.55 0.47 0.75
N THR A 76 -22.03 0.55 1.96
CA THR A 76 -22.32 1.65 2.90
C THR A 76 -21.34 2.81 2.82
N THR A 77 -20.07 2.56 2.47
CA THR A 77 -19.01 3.57 2.46
C THR A 77 -18.42 3.82 1.08
N GLY A 78 -18.65 2.94 0.11
CA GLY A 78 -18.01 2.96 -1.20
C GLY A 78 -16.62 2.31 -1.23
N ASP A 79 -16.15 1.77 -0.10
CA ASP A 79 -14.85 1.12 0.04
C ASP A 79 -15.02 -0.31 0.57
N TYR A 80 -14.49 -1.31 -0.14
CA TYR A 80 -14.49 -2.71 0.34
C TYR A 80 -13.66 -2.84 1.62
N TYR A 81 -12.44 -2.28 1.62
CA TYR A 81 -11.70 -2.01 2.85
C TYR A 81 -12.12 -0.63 3.34
N GLY A 82 -12.80 -0.58 4.47
CA GLY A 82 -13.36 0.66 5.01
C GLY A 82 -12.27 1.71 5.24
N GLY A 83 -12.19 2.70 4.34
CA GLY A 83 -11.08 3.63 4.28
C GLY A 83 -10.84 4.38 5.59
N GLU A 84 -11.87 4.99 6.15
CA GLU A 84 -11.79 5.68 7.45
C GLU A 84 -11.44 4.73 8.59
N TYR A 85 -12.06 3.54 8.60
CA TYR A 85 -11.83 2.57 9.67
C TYR A 85 -10.43 1.94 9.62
N ALA A 86 -9.97 1.52 8.44
CA ALA A 86 -8.70 0.81 8.28
C ALA A 86 -7.48 1.73 8.36
N TYR A 87 -7.59 2.98 7.88
CA TYR A 87 -6.44 3.89 7.77
C TYR A 87 -6.40 4.98 8.84
N HIS A 88 -7.53 5.32 9.47
CA HIS A 88 -7.57 6.36 10.50
C HIS A 88 -7.95 5.83 11.88
N TYR A 89 -9.00 5.00 11.99
CA TYR A 89 -9.46 4.50 13.29
C TYR A 89 -8.57 3.35 13.82
N MET A 90 -8.31 2.33 13.01
CA MET A 90 -7.55 1.14 13.41
C MET A 90 -6.15 1.48 13.94
N PRO A 91 -5.34 2.30 13.23
CA PRO A 91 -3.98 2.59 13.69
C PRO A 91 -3.91 3.46 14.96
N ARG A 92 -5.01 4.10 15.35
CA ARG A 92 -5.09 4.92 16.57
C ARG A 92 -5.71 4.22 17.76
N HIS A 93 -6.63 3.26 17.52
CA HIS A 93 -7.50 2.71 18.57
C HIS A 93 -7.45 1.19 18.72
N ILE A 94 -7.02 0.45 17.69
CA ILE A 94 -7.09 -1.02 17.69
C ILE A 94 -5.71 -1.66 17.73
N ASP A 95 -4.81 -1.20 16.89
CA ASP A 95 -3.42 -1.64 16.82
C ASP A 95 -2.55 -0.43 16.48
N TYR A 96 -1.98 0.16 17.54
CA TYR A 96 -1.28 1.44 17.46
C TYR A 96 -0.18 1.44 16.39
N PHE A 97 -0.17 2.47 15.57
CA PHE A 97 0.89 2.73 14.61
C PHE A 97 1.91 3.68 15.23
N ASP A 98 3.14 3.25 15.36
CA ASP A 98 4.21 4.03 15.99
C ASP A 98 4.70 5.14 15.05
N VAL A 99 4.03 6.29 15.18
CA VAL A 99 4.27 7.47 14.35
C VAL A 99 5.63 8.12 14.67
N ASP A 100 6.08 8.02 15.92
CA ASP A 100 7.34 8.61 16.36
C ASP A 100 8.53 7.82 15.79
N THR A 101 8.52 6.50 15.96
CA THR A 101 9.54 5.64 15.32
C THR A 101 9.52 5.79 13.79
N PHE A 102 8.34 5.90 13.17
CA PHE A 102 8.26 6.13 11.72
C PHE A 102 8.96 7.45 11.33
N ARG A 103 8.71 8.54 12.03
CA ARG A 103 9.30 9.86 11.76
C ARG A 103 10.82 9.85 11.98
N GLU A 104 11.28 9.27 13.10
CA GLU A 104 12.68 9.30 13.51
C GLU A 104 13.59 8.35 12.71
N ASN A 105 13.00 7.29 12.15
CA ASN A 105 13.75 6.33 11.35
C ASN A 105 14.18 6.96 10.01
N PRO A 106 15.50 7.01 9.70
CA PRO A 106 16.00 7.60 8.45
C PRO A 106 15.64 6.82 7.19
N MET A 107 15.13 5.58 7.32
CA MET A 107 14.65 4.77 6.20
C MET A 107 13.65 5.57 5.36
N GLU A 108 13.84 5.63 4.06
CA GLU A 108 12.85 6.23 3.16
C GLU A 108 11.68 5.27 2.94
N PHE A 109 10.46 5.80 3.01
CA PHE A 109 9.27 5.02 2.66
C PHE A 109 8.51 5.70 1.51
N TRP A 110 8.15 4.90 0.51
CA TRP A 110 7.50 5.36 -0.71
C TRP A 110 6.19 4.59 -0.95
N ALA A 111 5.13 5.31 -1.22
CA ALA A 111 3.86 4.73 -1.70
C ALA A 111 3.66 5.07 -3.18
N VAL A 112 3.20 4.10 -3.95
CA VAL A 112 2.90 4.27 -5.38
C VAL A 112 1.39 4.38 -5.55
N CYS A 113 0.95 5.43 -6.26
CA CYS A 113 -0.44 5.64 -6.64
C CYS A 113 -0.55 5.79 -8.15
N THR A 114 -1.75 5.67 -8.69
CA THR A 114 -2.05 6.03 -10.09
C THR A 114 -2.82 7.34 -10.12
N ASN A 115 -2.31 8.32 -10.82
CA ASN A 115 -3.01 9.59 -11.04
C ASN A 115 -4.15 9.39 -12.05
N VAL A 116 -5.39 9.65 -11.62
CA VAL A 116 -6.59 9.43 -12.45
C VAL A 116 -6.61 10.33 -13.69
N GLY A 117 -6.11 11.57 -13.56
CA GLY A 117 -6.11 12.52 -14.67
C GLY A 117 -5.08 12.21 -15.77
N THR A 118 -3.95 11.61 -15.40
CA THR A 118 -2.85 11.35 -16.34
C THR A 118 -2.66 9.88 -16.69
N GLY A 119 -3.22 8.96 -15.89
CA GLY A 119 -3.00 7.52 -15.99
C GLY A 119 -1.58 7.07 -15.61
N LYS A 120 -0.73 7.98 -15.12
CA LYS A 120 0.67 7.69 -14.77
C LYS A 120 0.84 7.36 -13.30
N ALA A 121 1.91 6.63 -12.99
CA ALA A 121 2.33 6.39 -11.62
C ALA A 121 2.79 7.68 -10.94
N GLU A 122 2.37 7.85 -9.69
CA GLU A 122 2.82 8.88 -8.76
C GLU A 122 3.55 8.20 -7.61
N TYR A 123 4.81 8.56 -7.41
CA TYR A 123 5.65 8.02 -6.36
C TYR A 123 5.79 9.05 -5.27
N LYS A 124 5.18 8.78 -4.12
CA LYS A 124 5.19 9.72 -2.98
C LYS A 124 6.11 9.21 -1.88
N ARG A 125 7.13 10.00 -1.56
CA ARG A 125 7.96 9.76 -0.38
C ARG A 125 7.25 10.25 0.87
N LEU A 126 7.12 9.38 1.86
CA LEU A 126 6.41 9.58 3.11
C LEU A 126 7.41 9.48 4.27
N MET A 127 7.72 10.61 4.89
CA MET A 127 8.69 10.67 5.99
C MET A 127 8.03 10.90 7.34
N GLU A 128 6.82 11.45 7.35
CA GLU A 128 6.01 11.76 8.53
C GLU A 128 4.63 11.15 8.39
N VAL A 129 3.97 10.87 9.51
CA VAL A 129 2.60 10.32 9.55
C VAL A 129 1.64 11.45 9.87
N ASP A 130 1.25 12.18 8.85
CA ASP A 130 0.13 13.11 8.87
C ASP A 130 -1.10 12.52 8.17
N ASN A 131 -2.17 13.29 8.07
CA ASN A 131 -3.35 12.84 7.34
C ASN A 131 -3.06 12.56 5.86
N ASN A 132 -2.20 13.34 5.21
CA ASN A 132 -1.84 13.12 3.81
C ASN A 132 -1.07 11.82 3.64
N CYS A 133 -0.16 11.46 4.56
CA CYS A 133 0.54 10.19 4.55
C CYS A 133 -0.44 9.00 4.55
N LEU A 134 -1.42 9.02 5.47
CA LEU A 134 -2.43 7.97 5.55
C LEU A 134 -3.31 7.91 4.29
N GLU A 135 -3.67 9.07 3.73
CA GLU A 135 -4.44 9.13 2.49
C GLU A 135 -3.62 8.66 1.27
N TYR A 136 -2.31 8.89 1.20
CA TYR A 136 -1.47 8.31 0.14
C TYR A 136 -1.38 6.78 0.25
N ILE A 137 -1.23 6.24 1.47
CA ILE A 137 -1.24 4.78 1.70
C ILE A 137 -2.61 4.20 1.30
N ARG A 138 -3.71 4.87 1.69
CA ARG A 138 -5.07 4.49 1.30
C ARG A 138 -5.26 4.55 -0.22
N ALA A 139 -4.83 5.63 -0.87
CA ALA A 139 -4.93 5.80 -2.32
C ALA A 139 -4.17 4.69 -3.06
N SER A 140 -2.95 4.35 -2.58
CA SER A 140 -2.16 3.25 -3.12
C SER A 140 -2.92 1.91 -3.12
N ALA A 141 -3.85 1.71 -2.19
CA ALA A 141 -4.66 0.50 -2.06
C ALA A 141 -6.12 0.65 -2.54
N SER A 142 -6.45 1.76 -3.21
CA SER A 142 -7.81 2.05 -3.70
C SER A 142 -8.03 1.51 -5.10
N MET A 143 -8.42 0.23 -5.19
CA MET A 143 -8.75 -0.44 -6.46
C MET A 143 -10.04 0.13 -7.06
N PRO A 144 -10.09 0.40 -8.38
CA PRO A 144 -11.32 0.78 -9.08
C PRO A 144 -12.47 -0.18 -8.77
N ILE A 145 -13.68 0.34 -8.64
CA ILE A 145 -14.92 -0.39 -8.31
C ILE A 145 -14.95 -0.89 -6.86
N ALA A 146 -13.82 -1.30 -6.28
CA ALA A 146 -13.73 -1.78 -4.90
C ALA A 146 -13.42 -0.68 -3.89
N ALA A 147 -13.08 0.54 -4.34
CA ALA A 147 -12.82 1.68 -3.49
C ALA A 147 -13.13 3.00 -4.23
N ARG A 148 -13.33 4.05 -3.45
CA ARG A 148 -13.50 5.41 -3.98
C ARG A 148 -12.16 5.97 -4.46
N ILE A 149 -12.23 6.93 -5.39
CA ILE A 149 -11.09 7.78 -5.73
C ILE A 149 -10.71 8.59 -4.49
N VAL A 150 -9.43 8.58 -4.15
CA VAL A 150 -8.88 9.36 -3.04
C VAL A 150 -8.34 10.68 -3.58
N THR A 151 -8.77 11.78 -2.97
CA THR A 151 -8.22 13.10 -3.31
C THR A 151 -7.26 13.54 -2.21
N VAL A 152 -6.00 13.69 -2.56
CA VAL A 152 -4.96 14.18 -1.66
C VAL A 152 -4.07 15.18 -2.38
N GLU A 153 -3.75 16.29 -1.72
CA GLU A 153 -2.99 17.42 -2.30
C GLU A 153 -3.52 17.87 -3.68
N GLY A 154 -4.87 17.88 -3.85
CA GLY A 154 -5.53 18.29 -5.09
C GLY A 154 -5.44 17.26 -6.24
N LYS A 155 -4.85 16.09 -6.02
CA LYS A 155 -4.73 15.00 -7.01
C LYS A 155 -5.78 13.94 -6.73
N LYS A 156 -6.45 13.45 -7.78
CA LYS A 156 -7.31 12.26 -7.74
C LYS A 156 -6.46 11.03 -7.99
N LEU A 157 -6.38 10.15 -7.00
CA LEU A 157 -5.49 9.00 -6.99
C LEU A 157 -6.26 7.68 -6.80
N LEU A 158 -5.72 6.62 -7.38
CA LEU A 158 -6.16 5.23 -7.25
C LEU A 158 -4.96 4.31 -7.01
N ASP A 159 -5.23 3.00 -6.87
CA ASP A 159 -4.24 1.95 -6.64
C ASP A 159 -3.05 2.03 -7.61
N GLY A 160 -1.86 2.02 -7.06
CA GLY A 160 -0.61 2.12 -7.82
C GLY A 160 -0.39 0.96 -8.79
N GLY A 161 -0.94 -0.21 -8.49
CA GLY A 161 -0.84 -1.40 -9.33
C GLY A 161 -1.52 -1.28 -10.70
N ILE A 162 -2.27 -0.20 -10.96
CA ILE A 162 -2.81 0.11 -12.28
C ILE A 162 -1.68 0.58 -13.21
N ALA A 163 -0.82 1.48 -12.73
CA ALA A 163 0.23 2.11 -13.54
C ALA A 163 1.61 1.44 -13.35
N ASP A 164 1.98 1.06 -12.12
CA ASP A 164 3.24 0.39 -11.81
C ASP A 164 3.10 -0.55 -10.61
N SER A 165 2.97 -1.85 -10.89
CA SER A 165 2.75 -2.87 -9.85
C SER A 165 4.03 -3.28 -9.11
N ILE A 166 5.21 -3.10 -9.75
CA ILE A 166 6.52 -3.49 -9.23
C ILE A 166 7.52 -2.37 -9.53
N PRO A 167 7.59 -1.32 -8.68
CA PRO A 167 8.31 -0.08 -8.97
C PRO A 167 9.84 -0.21 -8.82
N LEU A 168 10.40 -1.32 -9.30
CA LEU A 168 11.83 -1.60 -9.22
C LEU A 168 12.65 -0.59 -10.03
N ARG A 169 12.20 -0.26 -11.26
CA ARG A 169 12.90 0.68 -12.12
C ARG A 169 13.00 2.06 -11.50
N PHE A 170 11.88 2.56 -10.96
CA PHE A 170 11.88 3.83 -10.24
C PHE A 170 12.88 3.81 -9.08
N PHE A 171 12.90 2.72 -8.29
CA PHE A 171 13.81 2.61 -7.14
C PHE A 171 15.28 2.60 -7.57
N GLN A 172 15.61 1.92 -8.67
CA GLN A 172 16.95 1.96 -9.26
C GLN A 172 17.34 3.37 -9.70
N GLU A 173 16.43 4.11 -10.33
CA GLU A 173 16.62 5.52 -10.74
C GLU A 173 16.81 6.46 -9.52
N GLN A 174 16.27 6.09 -8.32
CA GLN A 174 16.51 6.79 -7.05
C GLN A 174 17.82 6.38 -6.36
N GLY A 175 18.66 5.58 -7.02
CA GLY A 175 20.00 5.18 -6.54
C GLY A 175 19.97 3.98 -5.59
N TYR A 176 18.90 3.21 -5.53
CA TYR A 176 18.88 1.93 -4.82
C TYR A 176 19.52 0.84 -5.69
N GLU A 177 20.79 0.57 -5.44
CA GLU A 177 21.62 -0.32 -6.27
C GLU A 177 21.36 -1.80 -6.02
N ARG A 178 20.97 -2.17 -4.80
CA ARG A 178 20.59 -3.54 -4.41
C ARG A 178 19.17 -3.57 -3.92
N ASN A 179 18.32 -4.32 -4.62
CA ASN A 179 16.91 -4.38 -4.29
C ASN A 179 16.48 -5.82 -4.02
N LEU A 180 15.82 -6.02 -2.87
CA LEU A 180 15.01 -7.22 -2.63
C LEU A 180 13.60 -6.92 -3.13
N VAL A 181 13.10 -7.71 -4.08
CA VAL A 181 11.76 -7.58 -4.62
C VAL A 181 10.90 -8.73 -4.07
N VAL A 182 9.83 -8.39 -3.38
CA VAL A 182 8.88 -9.37 -2.84
C VAL A 182 7.63 -9.36 -3.71
N LEU A 183 7.41 -10.48 -4.39
CA LEU A 183 6.27 -10.68 -5.27
C LEU A 183 5.13 -11.39 -4.52
N THR A 184 3.90 -11.09 -4.90
CA THR A 184 2.68 -11.69 -4.35
C THR A 184 2.01 -12.67 -5.31
N GLN A 185 2.58 -12.83 -6.49
CA GLN A 185 2.15 -13.79 -7.52
C GLN A 185 3.18 -14.91 -7.67
N PRO A 186 2.76 -16.11 -8.10
CA PRO A 186 3.69 -17.22 -8.35
C PRO A 186 4.61 -16.90 -9.53
N GLU A 187 5.75 -17.60 -9.58
CA GLU A 187 6.68 -17.51 -10.71
C GLU A 187 5.98 -17.84 -12.03
N GLY A 188 6.29 -17.07 -13.07
CA GLY A 188 5.68 -17.22 -14.40
C GLY A 188 4.30 -16.58 -14.55
N PHE A 189 3.74 -15.94 -13.52
CA PHE A 189 2.48 -15.23 -13.65
C PHE A 189 2.60 -14.04 -14.61
N VAL A 190 1.75 -14.04 -15.64
CA VAL A 190 1.60 -12.91 -16.56
C VAL A 190 0.23 -12.28 -16.35
N LYS A 191 0.22 -10.97 -16.09
CA LYS A 191 -1.00 -10.23 -15.87
C LYS A 191 -1.80 -10.12 -17.16
N GLU A 192 -2.97 -10.74 -17.21
CA GLU A 192 -3.87 -10.61 -18.35
C GLU A 192 -4.62 -9.26 -18.35
N PRO A 193 -5.05 -8.78 -19.53
CA PRO A 193 -5.92 -7.62 -19.62
C PRO A 193 -7.21 -7.84 -18.82
N ILE A 194 -7.62 -6.84 -18.04
CA ILE A 194 -8.81 -6.94 -17.19
C ILE A 194 -10.06 -6.97 -18.08
N SER A 195 -10.84 -8.05 -18.03
CA SER A 195 -12.10 -8.19 -18.76
C SER A 195 -13.16 -7.15 -18.37
N LEU A 196 -13.01 -6.50 -17.22
CA LEU A 196 -13.89 -5.44 -16.71
C LEU A 196 -13.52 -4.03 -17.20
N MET A 197 -12.60 -3.87 -18.15
CA MET A 197 -12.19 -2.56 -18.67
C MET A 197 -13.36 -1.66 -19.12
N PRO A 198 -14.44 -2.15 -19.75
CA PRO A 198 -15.58 -1.29 -20.09
C PRO A 198 -16.30 -0.74 -18.86
N LEU A 199 -16.48 -1.55 -17.81
CA LEU A 199 -17.09 -1.15 -16.54
C LEU A 199 -16.20 -0.14 -15.79
N MET A 200 -14.89 -0.36 -15.80
CA MET A 200 -13.92 0.58 -15.21
C MET A 200 -13.93 1.93 -15.92
N ARG A 201 -13.97 1.96 -17.25
CA ARG A 201 -14.10 3.20 -18.03
C ARG A 201 -15.38 3.94 -17.70
N MET A 202 -16.52 3.23 -17.65
CA MET A 202 -17.81 3.83 -17.30
C MET A 202 -17.82 4.38 -15.87
N TRP A 203 -17.17 3.67 -14.92
CA TRP A 203 -17.02 4.12 -13.54
C TRP A 203 -16.13 5.37 -13.44
N LEU A 204 -15.00 5.41 -14.14
CA LEU A 204 -14.11 6.58 -14.19
C LEU A 204 -14.76 7.81 -14.83
N HIS A 205 -15.61 7.62 -15.84
CA HIS A 205 -16.35 8.74 -16.48
C HIS A 205 -17.43 9.37 -15.58
N ARG A 206 -17.83 8.69 -14.50
CA ARG A 206 -18.83 9.20 -13.54
C ARG A 206 -18.21 9.94 -12.34
N HIS A 207 -16.91 9.90 -12.19
CA HIS A 207 -16.14 10.48 -11.07
C HIS A 207 -15.01 11.40 -11.56
#